data_81ae823c1d1fe611d536af8f84ec9b63
#
_entry.id   81ae823c1d1fe611d536af8f84ec9b63
#
_cell.length_a   1.000
_cell.length_b   1.000
_cell.length_c   1.000
_cell.angle_alpha   90.00
_cell.angle_beta   90.00
_cell.angle_gamma   90.00
#
_symmetry.space_group_name_H-M   'P 1'
#
loop_
_entity.id
_entity.type
_entity.pdbx_description
1 polymer ?
#
loop_
_entity_poly.entity_id
_entity_poly.type
_entity_poly.pdbx_seq_one_letter_code
_entity_poly.pdbx_strand_id
1 'polypeptide(L)'
;MAVAALPADPAGRIHAIQYAFFQTGGIGPNLGRLGAQLRKPTPERNREMVEIFGDEVSRLLAVINQILSDGRPYLAGEYSIGDIMHYPWLQVMLALKAPPLFEHERVVAWLERIGERPAVQRGMRVPE
;
A
#
# COMPACT_ATOMS: atom_id res chain seq x y z
N MET A 1 1.70 -10.87 -22.55
CA MET A 1 0.67 -9.86 -22.76
C MET A 1 0.81 -8.75 -21.72
N ALA A 2 0.90 -7.52 -22.16
CA ALA A 2 0.98 -6.39 -21.23
C ALA A 2 -0.40 -6.20 -20.56
N VAL A 3 -0.42 -6.19 -19.23
CA VAL A 3 -1.61 -5.79 -18.48
C VAL A 3 -1.73 -4.28 -18.58
N ALA A 4 -2.87 -3.78 -19.00
CA ALA A 4 -3.12 -2.34 -18.99
C ALA A 4 -3.12 -1.85 -17.54
N ALA A 5 -2.18 -0.99 -17.18
CA ALA A 5 -2.07 -0.41 -15.84
C ALA A 5 -3.25 0.53 -15.50
N LEU A 6 -3.99 0.96 -16.52
CA LEU A 6 -5.20 1.77 -16.40
C LEU A 6 -6.37 1.04 -17.06
N PRO A 7 -7.52 0.94 -16.38
CA PRO A 7 -8.76 0.41 -16.95
C PRO A 7 -9.16 1.15 -18.24
N ALA A 8 -9.83 0.46 -19.14
CA ALA A 8 -10.31 1.04 -20.40
C ALA A 8 -11.55 1.92 -20.19
N ASP A 9 -12.42 1.55 -19.24
CA ASP A 9 -13.60 2.33 -18.94
C ASP A 9 -13.26 3.63 -18.19
N PRO A 10 -13.95 4.75 -18.48
CA PRO A 10 -13.62 6.04 -17.87
C PRO A 10 -13.72 6.09 -16.35
N ALA A 11 -14.72 5.44 -15.76
CA ALA A 11 -14.91 5.42 -14.31
C ALA A 11 -13.79 4.65 -13.60
N GLY A 12 -13.48 3.44 -14.06
CA GLY A 12 -12.36 2.64 -13.52
C GLY A 12 -11.03 3.33 -13.70
N ARG A 13 -10.82 4.03 -14.83
CA ARG A 13 -9.61 4.80 -15.08
C ARG A 13 -9.42 5.95 -14.09
N ILE A 14 -10.49 6.70 -13.79
CA ILE A 14 -10.46 7.77 -12.78
C ILE A 14 -10.17 7.20 -11.40
N HIS A 15 -10.80 6.10 -11.02
CA HIS A 15 -10.54 5.45 -9.73
C HIS A 15 -9.09 4.96 -9.61
N ALA A 16 -8.54 4.35 -10.65
CA ALA A 16 -7.15 3.91 -10.65
C ALA A 16 -6.18 5.09 -10.44
N ILE A 17 -6.42 6.21 -11.11
CA ILE A 17 -5.65 7.45 -10.94
C ILE A 17 -5.83 8.02 -9.52
N GLN A 18 -7.05 8.05 -9.00
CA GLN A 18 -7.35 8.49 -7.64
C GLN A 18 -6.52 7.71 -6.61
N TYR A 19 -6.46 6.39 -6.74
CA TYR A 19 -5.70 5.55 -5.80
C TYR A 19 -4.18 5.67 -5.99
N ALA A 20 -3.70 5.99 -7.19
CA ALA A 20 -2.31 6.36 -7.41
C ALA A 20 -1.94 7.64 -6.64
N PHE A 21 -2.80 8.66 -6.68
CA PHE A 21 -2.62 9.88 -5.89
C PHE A 21 -2.77 9.64 -4.39
N PHE A 22 -3.66 8.75 -3.97
CA PHE A 22 -3.79 8.36 -2.57
C PHE A 22 -2.48 7.76 -2.04
N GLN A 23 -1.82 6.94 -2.82
CA GLN A 23 -0.51 6.39 -2.45
C GLN A 23 0.55 7.51 -2.37
N THR A 24 0.66 8.33 -3.40
CA THR A 24 1.70 9.37 -3.51
C THR A 24 1.51 10.49 -2.49
N GLY A 25 0.28 10.85 -2.16
CA GLY A 25 -0.04 11.88 -1.19
C GLY A 25 -0.21 11.39 0.25
N GLY A 26 -0.38 10.10 0.45
CA GLY A 26 -0.71 9.50 1.75
C GLY A 26 0.27 8.41 2.20
N ILE A 27 0.08 7.19 1.71
CA ILE A 27 0.83 6.01 2.19
C ILE A 27 2.34 6.19 2.00
N GLY A 28 2.79 6.57 0.83
CA GLY A 28 4.22 6.69 0.52
C GLY A 28 4.94 7.67 1.45
N PRO A 29 4.55 8.94 1.51
CA PRO A 29 5.22 9.94 2.34
C PRO A 29 5.19 9.61 3.84
N ASN A 30 4.05 9.19 4.37
CA ASN A 30 3.91 8.92 5.80
C ASN A 30 4.65 7.65 6.22
N LEU A 31 4.53 6.57 5.45
CA LEU A 31 5.27 5.34 5.72
C LEU A 31 6.78 5.54 5.53
N GLY A 32 7.19 6.36 4.56
CA GLY A 32 8.59 6.71 4.34
C GLY A 32 9.20 7.46 5.53
N ARG A 33 8.50 8.45 6.07
CA ARG A 33 8.93 9.21 7.26
C ARG A 33 8.94 8.35 8.51
N LEU A 34 7.91 7.54 8.72
CA LEU A 34 7.85 6.56 9.81
C LEU A 34 9.04 5.60 9.73
N GLY A 35 9.25 4.99 8.56
CA GLY A 35 10.37 4.07 8.33
C GLY A 35 11.74 4.71 8.56
N ALA A 36 11.91 5.99 8.19
CA ALA A 36 13.14 6.73 8.46
C ALA A 36 13.43 6.85 9.97
N GLN A 37 12.40 7.04 10.79
CA GLN A 37 12.57 7.05 12.25
C GLN A 37 12.82 5.64 12.80
N LEU A 38 12.07 4.64 12.33
CA LEU A 38 12.21 3.27 12.84
C LEU A 38 13.54 2.61 12.51
N ARG A 39 14.23 3.05 11.47
CA ARG A 39 15.61 2.61 11.14
C ARG A 39 16.68 3.17 12.05
N LYS A 40 16.39 4.23 12.80
CA LYS A 40 17.33 4.78 13.79
C LYS A 40 17.36 3.91 15.04
N PRO A 41 18.50 3.88 15.78
CA PRO A 41 18.52 3.33 17.14
C PRO A 41 17.42 3.99 18.00
N THR A 42 16.82 3.21 18.91
CA THR A 42 15.68 3.69 19.69
C THR A 42 15.90 5.03 20.41
N PRO A 43 17.08 5.30 21.04
CA PRO A 43 17.31 6.58 21.71
C PRO A 43 17.35 7.79 20.77
N GLU A 44 17.63 7.58 19.46
CA GLU A 44 17.74 8.62 18.44
C GLU A 44 16.44 8.92 17.72
N ARG A 45 15.39 8.13 17.99
CA ARG A 45 14.07 8.29 17.36
C ARG A 45 13.36 9.51 17.93
N ASN A 46 12.81 10.32 17.03
CA ASN A 46 11.85 11.34 17.43
C ASN A 46 10.50 10.66 17.71
N ARG A 47 10.13 10.59 18.99
CA ARG A 47 8.90 9.90 19.44
C ARG A 47 7.63 10.54 18.85
N GLU A 48 7.57 11.86 18.81
CA GLU A 48 6.44 12.60 18.26
C GLU A 48 6.25 12.28 16.78
N MET A 49 7.33 12.23 16.00
CA MET A 49 7.27 11.85 14.59
C MET A 49 6.83 10.39 14.40
N VAL A 50 7.30 9.47 15.25
CA VAL A 50 6.87 8.06 15.19
C VAL A 50 5.37 7.95 15.46
N GLU A 51 4.87 8.67 16.45
CA GLU A 51 3.44 8.69 16.81
C GLU A 51 2.61 9.31 15.67
N ILE A 52 2.92 10.52 15.23
CA ILE A 52 2.17 11.24 14.19
C ILE A 52 2.09 10.43 12.88
N PHE A 53 3.23 9.95 12.39
CA PHE A 53 3.26 9.20 11.13
C PHE A 53 2.72 7.78 11.29
N GLY A 54 2.88 7.17 12.46
CA GLY A 54 2.29 5.88 12.78
C GLY A 54 0.76 5.93 12.80
N ASP A 55 0.20 6.93 13.45
CA ASP A 55 -1.26 7.16 13.52
C ASP A 55 -1.83 7.43 12.12
N GLU A 56 -1.13 8.26 11.33
CA GLU A 56 -1.59 8.55 9.96
C GLU A 56 -1.52 7.31 9.06
N VAL A 57 -0.47 6.50 9.13
CA VAL A 57 -0.41 5.23 8.40
C VAL A 57 -1.56 4.30 8.81
N SER A 58 -1.83 4.19 10.11
CA SER A 58 -2.95 3.37 10.63
C SER A 58 -4.30 3.87 10.11
N ARG A 59 -4.51 5.18 10.10
CA ARG A 59 -5.72 5.79 9.54
C ARG A 59 -5.88 5.50 8.04
N LEU A 60 -4.81 5.61 7.27
CA LEU A 60 -4.82 5.34 5.83
C LEU A 60 -5.07 3.87 5.52
N LEU A 61 -4.52 2.95 6.33
CA LEU A 61 -4.81 1.52 6.21
C LEU A 61 -6.30 1.22 6.47
N ALA A 62 -6.89 1.88 7.46
CA ALA A 62 -8.32 1.76 7.73
C ALA A 62 -9.17 2.24 6.54
N VAL A 63 -8.76 3.32 5.87
CA VAL A 63 -9.43 3.82 4.66
C VAL A 63 -9.34 2.78 3.52
N ILE A 64 -8.16 2.21 3.29
CA ILE A 64 -8.00 1.14 2.27
C ILE A 64 -8.89 -0.06 2.62
N ASN A 65 -8.91 -0.47 3.88
CA ASN A 65 -9.76 -1.58 4.35
C ASN A 65 -11.25 -1.29 4.10
N GLN A 66 -11.68 -0.05 4.28
CA GLN A 66 -13.06 0.38 3.98
C GLN A 66 -13.35 0.38 2.47
N ILE A 67 -12.42 0.82 1.64
CA ILE A 67 -12.55 0.77 0.17
C ILE A 67 -12.78 -0.68 -0.30
N LEU A 68 -12.06 -1.63 0.29
CA LEU A 68 -12.16 -3.06 -0.04
C LEU A 68 -13.37 -3.77 0.61
N SER A 69 -14.19 -3.06 1.37
CA SER A 69 -15.28 -3.67 2.16
C SER A 69 -16.45 -4.20 1.33
N ASP A 70 -16.58 -3.79 0.08
CA ASP A 70 -17.58 -4.30 -0.87
C ASP A 70 -17.19 -5.62 -1.55
N GLY A 71 -16.03 -6.18 -1.19
CA GLY A 71 -15.54 -7.44 -1.73
C GLY A 71 -14.77 -7.31 -3.05
N ARG A 72 -14.51 -6.09 -3.52
CA ARG A 72 -13.68 -5.89 -4.72
C ARG A 72 -12.29 -6.49 -4.55
N PRO A 73 -11.73 -7.13 -5.59
CA PRO A 73 -10.41 -7.75 -5.48
C PRO A 73 -9.26 -6.76 -5.49
N TYR A 74 -9.44 -5.60 -6.11
CA TYR A 74 -8.44 -4.54 -6.26
C TYR A 74 -9.08 -3.16 -6.06
N LEU A 75 -8.28 -2.14 -5.78
CA LEU A 75 -8.77 -0.81 -5.39
C LEU A 75 -9.76 -0.19 -6.40
N ALA A 76 -9.45 -0.30 -7.69
CA ALA A 76 -10.32 0.21 -8.76
C ALA A 76 -11.26 -0.87 -9.34
N GLY A 77 -11.43 -2.01 -8.65
CA GLY A 77 -12.16 -3.18 -9.13
C GLY A 77 -11.26 -4.13 -9.90
N GLU A 78 -10.62 -3.67 -10.98
CA GLU A 78 -9.59 -4.38 -11.73
C GLU A 78 -8.19 -4.01 -11.23
N TYR A 79 -7.24 -4.92 -11.43
CA TYR A 79 -5.82 -4.65 -11.13
C TYR A 79 -5.31 -3.46 -11.93
N SER A 80 -4.73 -2.48 -11.25
CA SER A 80 -4.36 -1.20 -11.85
C SER A 80 -3.12 -0.58 -11.20
N ILE A 81 -2.73 0.56 -11.73
CA ILE A 81 -1.65 1.38 -11.19
C ILE A 81 -1.87 1.73 -9.70
N GLY A 82 -3.12 1.82 -9.23
CA GLY A 82 -3.42 2.03 -7.82
C GLY A 82 -2.84 0.92 -6.93
N ASP A 83 -3.00 -0.34 -7.34
CA ASP A 83 -2.45 -1.50 -6.63
C ASP A 83 -0.93 -1.58 -6.76
N ILE A 84 -0.43 -1.38 -7.98
CA ILE A 84 1.00 -1.43 -8.31
C ILE A 84 1.81 -0.45 -7.45
N MET A 85 1.31 0.77 -7.27
CA MET A 85 2.01 1.81 -6.52
C MET A 85 2.01 1.58 -5.00
N HIS A 86 0.98 0.93 -4.46
CA HIS A 86 0.89 0.63 -3.03
C HIS A 86 1.76 -0.55 -2.60
N TYR A 87 1.83 -1.58 -3.43
CA TYR A 87 2.42 -2.86 -3.02
C TYR A 87 3.87 -2.77 -2.54
N PRO A 88 4.82 -2.11 -3.24
CA PRO A 88 6.21 -2.04 -2.78
C PRO A 88 6.38 -1.39 -1.40
N TRP A 89 5.49 -0.49 -1.05
CA TRP A 89 5.50 0.20 0.24
C TRP A 89 4.91 -0.66 1.36
N LEU A 90 3.76 -1.27 1.12
CA LEU A 90 3.01 -1.99 2.15
C LEU A 90 3.50 -3.44 2.35
N GLN A 91 4.11 -4.05 1.35
CA GLN A 91 4.64 -5.40 1.48
C GLN A 91 5.73 -5.53 2.56
N VAL A 92 6.43 -4.45 2.86
CA VAL A 92 7.40 -4.42 3.97
C VAL A 92 6.68 -4.61 5.31
N MET A 93 5.53 -3.97 5.50
CA MET A 93 4.71 -4.16 6.71
C MET A 93 4.18 -5.60 6.80
N LEU A 94 3.81 -6.18 5.66
CA LEU A 94 3.36 -7.57 5.58
C LEU A 94 4.49 -8.54 5.96
N ALA A 95 5.69 -8.35 5.39
CA ALA A 95 6.86 -9.17 5.67
C ALA A 95 7.32 -9.07 7.14
N LEU A 96 7.26 -7.88 7.72
CA LEU A 96 7.60 -7.62 9.12
C LEU A 96 6.49 -8.00 10.11
N LYS A 97 5.34 -8.45 9.63
CA LYS A 97 4.14 -8.72 10.43
C LYS A 97 3.78 -7.54 11.34
N ALA A 98 3.85 -6.33 10.79
CA ALA A 98 3.58 -5.10 11.52
C ALA A 98 2.13 -5.07 12.05
N PRO A 99 1.89 -4.95 13.39
CA PRO A 99 0.55 -5.07 13.97
C PRO A 99 -0.51 -4.18 13.32
N PRO A 100 -0.26 -2.90 13.01
CA PRO A 100 -1.28 -2.05 12.40
C PRO A 100 -1.84 -2.55 11.08
N LEU A 101 -1.05 -3.27 10.27
CA LEU A 101 -1.52 -3.87 9.03
C LEU A 101 -2.48 -5.03 9.30
N PHE A 102 -2.15 -5.87 10.29
CA PHE A 102 -2.91 -7.09 10.60
C PHE A 102 -4.23 -6.85 11.32
N GLU A 103 -4.50 -5.62 11.74
CA GLU A 103 -5.83 -5.19 12.18
C GLU A 103 -6.83 -5.07 11.02
N HIS A 104 -6.37 -5.13 9.77
CA HIS A 104 -7.13 -4.91 8.56
C HIS A 104 -7.07 -6.12 7.62
N GLU A 105 -7.92 -7.11 7.84
CA GLU A 105 -7.93 -8.38 7.10
C GLU A 105 -8.03 -8.21 5.58
N ARG A 106 -8.83 -7.25 5.12
CA ARG A 106 -9.01 -7.01 3.67
C ARG A 106 -7.76 -6.43 3.02
N VAL A 107 -7.03 -5.60 3.76
CA VAL A 107 -5.74 -5.06 3.29
C VAL A 107 -4.72 -6.18 3.18
N VAL A 108 -4.63 -7.06 4.17
CA VAL A 108 -3.73 -8.23 4.14
C VAL A 108 -4.05 -9.12 2.95
N ALA A 109 -5.30 -9.52 2.78
CA ALA A 109 -5.74 -10.37 1.68
C ALA A 109 -5.47 -9.73 0.30
N TRP A 110 -5.67 -8.42 0.18
CA TRP A 110 -5.39 -7.66 -1.03
C TRP A 110 -3.87 -7.65 -1.36
N LEU A 111 -3.01 -7.42 -0.38
CA LEU A 111 -1.55 -7.46 -0.57
C LEU A 111 -1.06 -8.85 -0.94
N GLU A 112 -1.57 -9.89 -0.30
CA GLU A 112 -1.25 -11.29 -0.64
C GLU A 112 -1.63 -11.60 -2.08
N ARG A 113 -2.83 -11.20 -2.50
CA ARG A 113 -3.30 -11.37 -3.89
C ARG A 113 -2.40 -10.67 -4.91
N ILE A 114 -1.95 -9.46 -4.61
CA ILE A 114 -0.99 -8.74 -5.48
C ILE A 114 0.34 -9.49 -5.53
N GLY A 115 0.84 -9.93 -4.38
CA GLY A 115 2.12 -10.63 -4.26
C GLY A 115 2.19 -11.98 -4.99
N GLU A 116 1.05 -12.63 -5.22
CA GLU A 116 0.96 -13.86 -6.00
C GLU A 116 1.15 -13.64 -7.51
N ARG A 117 1.04 -12.42 -7.99
CA ARG A 117 1.16 -12.12 -9.43
C ARG A 117 2.61 -12.30 -9.91
N PRO A 118 2.86 -13.11 -10.96
CA PRO A 118 4.22 -13.36 -11.44
C PRO A 118 4.97 -12.09 -11.85
N ALA A 119 4.28 -11.11 -12.44
CA ALA A 119 4.88 -9.83 -12.81
C ALA A 119 5.34 -9.02 -11.59
N VAL A 120 4.57 -9.05 -10.49
CA VAL A 120 4.93 -8.41 -9.22
C VAL A 120 6.16 -9.09 -8.62
N GLN A 121 6.17 -10.41 -8.59
CA GLN A 121 7.31 -11.19 -8.09
C GLN A 121 8.60 -10.89 -8.86
N ARG A 122 8.51 -10.76 -10.19
CA ARG A 122 9.67 -10.35 -11.02
C ARG A 122 10.08 -8.91 -10.72
N GLY A 123 9.14 -7.99 -10.65
CA GLY A 123 9.41 -6.58 -10.37
C GLY A 123 10.07 -6.33 -9.01
N MET A 124 9.69 -7.11 -7.99
CA MET A 124 10.27 -7.00 -6.65
C MET A 124 11.71 -7.50 -6.53
N ARG A 125 12.23 -8.18 -7.55
CA ARG A 125 13.63 -8.64 -7.61
C ARG A 125 14.56 -7.66 -8.31
N VAL A 126 14.07 -6.58 -8.85
CA VAL A 126 14.88 -5.60 -9.59
C VAL A 126 15.22 -4.42 -8.65
N PRO A 127 16.50 -3.97 -8.60
CA PRO A 127 17.71 -4.56 -9.22
C PRO A 127 18.21 -5.79 -8.46
N GLU A 128 18.72 -6.77 -9.19
CA GLU A 128 19.41 -7.95 -8.61
C GLU A 128 20.83 -7.59 -8.18
#